data_106f700a7ce7643afffa38bec9472080
#
_entry.id   106f700a7ce7643afffa38bec9472080
#
_cell.length_a   1.000
_cell.length_b   1.000
_cell.length_c   1.000
_cell.angle_alpha   90.00
_cell.angle_beta   90.00
_cell.angle_gamma   90.00
#
_symmetry.space_group_name_H-M   'P 1'
#
loop_
_entity.id
_entity.type
_entity.pdbx_description
1 polymer ?
#
loop_
_entity_poly.entity_id
_entity_poly.type
_entity_poly.pdbx_seq_one_letter_code
_entity_poly.pdbx_strand_id
1 'polypeptide(L)' 'MAKEVKQFIGDDGHSYVTLFKNGISSKLKVCELVWENFKGKIPKGYEVKHIDGDKQNNRLDNLKLVKTYG' A
#
# COMPACT_ATOMS: atom_id res chain seq x y z
N MET A 1 -19.23 0.11 13.73
CA MET A 1 -19.09 1.37 13.00
C MET A 1 -18.44 1.13 11.67
N ALA A 2 -19.16 1.37 10.61
CA ALA A 2 -18.64 1.07 9.28
C ALA A 2 -17.81 2.23 8.77
N LYS A 3 -16.58 1.97 8.46
CA LYS A 3 -15.77 2.91 7.70
C LYS A 3 -15.88 2.51 6.25
N GLU A 4 -16.26 3.46 5.44
CA GLU A 4 -16.32 3.18 4.02
C GLU A 4 -14.91 3.21 3.45
N VAL A 5 -14.43 2.04 3.07
CA VAL A 5 -13.14 1.90 2.43
C VAL A 5 -13.39 1.34 1.05
N LYS A 6 -13.03 2.10 0.04
CA LYS A 6 -13.18 1.64 -1.34
C LYS A 6 -11.82 1.32 -1.90
N GLN A 7 -11.69 0.12 -2.44
CA GLN A 7 -10.48 -0.31 -3.10
C GLN A 7 -10.61 -0.09 -4.60
N PHE A 8 -9.58 0.44 -5.21
CA PHE A 8 -9.57 0.66 -6.64
C PHE A 8 -8.15 0.47 -7.17
N ILE A 9 -8.05 0.31 -8.49
CA ILE A 9 -6.76 0.16 -9.16
C ILE A 9 -6.40 1.49 -9.80
N GLY A 10 -5.22 2.00 -9.46
CA GLY A 10 -4.73 3.24 -10.02
C GLY A 10 -4.17 3.07 -11.42
N ASP A 11 -3.83 4.19 -12.03
CA ASP A 11 -3.29 4.20 -13.39
C ASP A 11 -1.96 3.46 -13.50
N ASP A 12 -1.26 3.33 -12.38
CA ASP A 12 0.03 2.64 -12.32
C ASP A 12 -0.11 1.14 -12.11
N GLY A 13 -1.34 0.63 -12.00
CA GLY A 13 -1.60 -0.79 -11.80
C GLY A 13 -1.59 -1.23 -10.35
N HIS A 14 -1.28 -0.34 -9.42
CA HIS A 14 -1.32 -0.65 -7.99
C HIS A 14 -2.74 -0.55 -7.44
N SER A 15 -3.03 -1.36 -6.43
CA SER A 15 -4.29 -1.27 -5.71
C SER A 15 -4.19 -0.18 -4.63
N TYR A 16 -5.25 0.58 -4.52
CA TYR A 16 -5.35 1.67 -3.54
C TYR A 16 -6.65 1.55 -2.77
N VAL A 17 -6.67 2.11 -1.58
CA VAL A 17 -7.90 2.28 -0.81
C VAL A 17 -8.07 3.76 -0.51
N THR A 18 -9.32 4.20 -0.49
CA THR A 18 -9.65 5.56 -0.09
C THR A 18 -10.19 5.52 1.32
N LEU A 19 -9.58 6.28 2.20
CA LEU A 19 -9.98 6.38 3.59
C LEU A 19 -10.55 7.76 3.85
N PHE A 20 -11.77 7.82 4.39
CA PHE A 20 -12.40 9.07 4.77
C PHE A 20 -12.33 9.24 6.27
N LYS A 21 -11.78 10.37 6.70
CA LYS A 21 -11.68 10.67 8.11
C LYS A 21 -11.79 12.17 8.31
N ASN A 22 -12.76 12.60 9.13
CA ASN A 22 -12.95 14.00 9.45
C ASN A 22 -13.11 14.87 8.20
N GLY A 23 -13.84 14.37 7.21
CA GLY A 23 -14.07 15.12 5.98
C GLY A 23 -12.89 15.12 5.01
N ILE A 24 -11.83 14.42 5.33
CA ILE A 24 -10.63 14.36 4.49
C ILE A 24 -10.53 12.97 3.89
N SER A 25 -10.31 12.89 2.58
CA SER A 25 -10.08 11.61 1.93
C SER A 25 -8.59 11.45 1.68
N SER A 26 -8.10 10.24 1.92
CA SER A 26 -6.71 9.89 1.71
C SER A 26 -6.63 8.65 0.84
N LYS A 27 -5.69 8.66 -0.10
CA LYS A 27 -5.46 7.52 -0.96
C LYS A 27 -4.23 6.79 -0.45
N LEU A 28 -4.38 5.50 -0.13
CA LEU A 28 -3.32 4.71 0.45
C LEU A 28 -3.07 3.48 -0.43
N LYS A 29 -1.80 3.16 -0.64
CA LYS A 29 -1.41 2.00 -1.42
C LYS A 29 -1.58 0.74 -0.57
N VAL A 30 -2.27 -0.27 -1.10
CA VAL A 30 -2.59 -1.46 -0.32
C VAL A 30 -1.33 -2.20 0.12
N CYS A 31 -0.33 -2.32 -0.76
CA CYS A 31 0.90 -3.03 -0.40
C CYS A 31 1.62 -2.36 0.78
N GLU A 32 1.59 -1.04 0.83
CA GLU A 32 2.19 -0.33 1.96
C GLU A 32 1.41 -0.54 3.24
N LEU A 33 0.09 -0.58 3.15
CA LEU A 33 -0.73 -0.86 4.32
C LEU A 33 -0.46 -2.25 4.88
N VAL A 34 -0.36 -3.24 4.00
CA VAL A 34 -0.07 -4.62 4.42
C VAL A 34 1.29 -4.66 5.11
N TRP A 35 2.30 -4.04 4.49
CA TRP A 35 3.64 -4.03 5.06
C TRP A 35 3.64 -3.41 6.46
N GLU A 36 3.03 -2.23 6.58
CA GLU A 36 3.05 -1.50 7.85
C GLU A 36 2.29 -2.23 8.96
N ASN A 37 1.25 -2.97 8.59
CA ASN A 37 0.49 -3.71 9.59
C ASN A 37 1.27 -4.89 10.16
N PHE A 38 2.15 -5.49 9.38
CA PHE A 38 2.85 -6.71 9.78
C PHE A 38 4.33 -6.49 10.08
N LYS A 39 4.96 -5.56 9.39
CA LYS A 39 6.40 -5.32 9.52
C LYS A 39 6.75 -3.99 10.16
N GLY A 40 5.75 -3.11 10.26
CA GLY A 40 5.97 -1.81 10.85
C GLY A 40 6.25 -0.73 9.81
N LYS A 41 6.66 0.41 10.28
CA LYS A 41 6.81 1.59 9.45
C LYS A 41 7.85 1.39 8.36
N ILE A 42 7.52 1.87 7.16
CA ILE A 42 8.47 1.82 6.03
C ILE A 42 9.56 2.85 6.25
N PRO A 43 10.84 2.43 6.27
CA PRO A 43 11.93 3.39 6.50
C PRO A 43 12.03 4.41 5.36
N LYS A 44 12.53 5.59 5.70
CA LYS A 44 12.77 6.61 4.70
C LYS A 44 13.82 6.12 3.69
N GLY A 45 13.55 6.33 2.42
CA GLY A 45 14.45 5.90 1.36
C GLY A 45 14.21 4.46 0.90
N TYR A 46 13.12 3.84 1.37
CA TYR A 46 12.74 2.50 0.96
C TYR A 46 11.32 2.49 0.41
N GLU A 47 11.02 1.52 -0.41
CA GLU A 47 9.67 1.33 -0.91
C GLU A 47 9.34 -0.15 -0.92
N VAL A 48 8.05 -0.45 -0.93
CA VAL A 48 7.56 -1.83 -0.98
C VAL A 48 7.43 -2.25 -2.43
N LYS A 49 8.00 -3.41 -2.75
CA LYS A 49 7.91 -3.99 -4.10
C LYS A 49 7.23 -5.34 -4.04
N HIS A 50 6.62 -5.72 -5.15
CA HIS A 50 5.99 -7.02 -5.30
C HIS A 50 7.01 -8.00 -5.89
N ILE A 51 7.23 -9.11 -5.18
CA ILE A 51 8.28 -10.05 -5.55
C ILE A 51 8.01 -10.69 -6.91
N ASP A 52 6.75 -11.03 -7.18
CA ASP A 52 6.36 -11.66 -8.45
C ASP A 52 6.06 -10.64 -9.56
N GLY A 53 6.15 -9.35 -9.26
CA GLY A 53 5.82 -8.30 -10.21
C GLY A 53 4.34 -8.01 -10.36
N ASP A 54 3.47 -8.75 -9.66
CA ASP A 54 2.03 -8.54 -9.73
C ASP A 54 1.63 -7.49 -8.70
N LYS A 55 1.37 -6.28 -9.16
CA LYS A 55 1.06 -5.15 -8.29
C LYS A 55 -0.25 -5.32 -7.51
N GLN A 56 -1.06 -6.29 -7.88
CA GLN A 56 -2.32 -6.55 -7.19
C GLN A 56 -2.23 -7.70 -6.20
N ASN A 57 -1.11 -8.43 -6.20
CA ASN A 57 -0.88 -9.50 -5.24
C ASN A 57 -0.20 -8.92 -4.01
N ASN A 58 -1.00 -8.43 -3.08
CA ASN A 58 -0.51 -7.70 -1.91
C ASN A 58 -0.36 -8.59 -0.68
N ARG A 59 -0.13 -9.88 -0.88
CA ARG A 59 0.15 -10.78 0.23
C ARG A 59 1.50 -10.42 0.84
N LEU A 60 1.58 -10.52 2.16
CA LEU A 60 2.80 -10.13 2.85
C LEU A 60 4.03 -10.89 2.35
N ASP A 61 3.87 -12.18 2.06
CA ASP A 61 4.98 -13.00 1.59
C ASP A 61 5.41 -12.66 0.15
N ASN A 62 4.64 -11.80 -0.53
CA ASN A 62 4.97 -11.33 -1.87
C ASN A 62 5.53 -9.91 -1.87
N LEU A 63 5.80 -9.37 -0.69
CA LEU A 63 6.27 -7.99 -0.56
C LEU A 63 7.68 -7.96 0.00
N LYS A 64 8.45 -6.96 -0.43
CA LYS A 64 9.80 -6.75 0.10
C LYS A 64 10.11 -5.26 0.08
N LEU A 65 11.03 -4.84 0.91
CA LEU A 65 11.55 -3.48 0.87
C LEU A 65 12.72 -3.40 -0.10
N VAL A 66 12.72 -2.36 -0.90
CA VAL A 66 13.86 -2.06 -1.77
C VAL A 66 14.27 -0.61 -1.54
N LYS A 67 15.55 -0.36 -1.69
CA LYS A 67 16.08 0.97 -1.51
C LYS A 67 15.74 1.82 -2.73
N THR A 68 15.26 3.02 -2.49
CA THR A 68 15.01 3.97 -3.56
C THR A 68 16.19 4.92 -3.66
N TYR A 69 16.43 5.43 -4.86
CA TYR A 69 17.43 6.46 -5.04
C TYR A 69 16.73 7.81 -4.95
N GLY A 70 17.13 8.55 -3.98
CA GLY A 70 16.57 9.86 -3.75
C GLY A 70 17.15 10.90 -4.68
#